data_fd6656ce881f761fd57cf1b92ade144c
#
_entry.id   fd6656ce881f761fd57cf1b92ade144c
#
_cell.length_a   1.000
_cell.length_b   1.000
_cell.length_c   1.000
_cell.angle_alpha   90.00
_cell.angle_beta   90.00
_cell.angle_gamma   90.00
#
_symmetry.space_group_name_H-M   'P 1'
#
loop_
_entity.id
_entity.type
_entity.pdbx_description
1 polymer ?
#
loop_
_entity_poly.entity_id
_entity_poly.type
_entity_poly.pdbx_seq_one_letter_code
_entity_poly.pdbx_strand_id
1 'polypeptide(L)'
;VTAQVFYDNQSEIAVLSAGFADGNGTPADPTSVYCVITEPAGVSVTHTYLGTAPADIVKVMTGKYTLSVPCSPSVAGIDGLWGYEWVGSGVVSDVQPGTWRVMPSAVSQLWYTSLEEMHDRLGITDTSDDSLLLNAIATAAGWINEWCGRHFNRIVEARTYQPTNVWTLDIDDLVDDPSIVMTVDYDGDGIYEQTWVRGTDFVLRYGPGRFNPNYTGTGASRPFRQIQVVQSGKWLPFTWPYSHMDRVKIVGPWGWKSVPWQISESNRILASDIYKTKDAPFGVAGVSDIGVIRIQSNTSVVENLQAFVNPRHKVGI
;
A
#
# COMPACT_ATOMS: atom_id res chain seq x y z
N VAL A 1 23.06 6.83 8.21
CA VAL A 1 22.54 6.13 7.01
C VAL A 1 21.10 5.83 7.28
N THR A 2 20.19 6.50 6.57
CA THR A 2 18.75 6.29 6.70
C THR A 2 18.43 4.88 6.20
N ALA A 3 17.80 4.05 7.02
CA ALA A 3 17.37 2.72 6.58
C ALA A 3 16.29 2.92 5.51
N GLN A 4 16.52 2.42 4.31
CA GLN A 4 15.50 2.42 3.26
C GLN A 4 14.36 1.48 3.67
N VAL A 5 13.12 1.90 3.42
CA VAL A 5 11.94 1.08 3.67
C VAL A 5 11.43 0.58 2.34
N PHE A 6 11.24 -0.73 2.24
CA PHE A 6 10.64 -1.41 1.11
C PHE A 6 9.39 -2.13 1.56
N TYR A 7 8.54 -2.47 0.62
CA TYR A 7 7.28 -3.15 0.92
C TYR A 7 7.27 -4.54 0.31
N ASP A 8 6.70 -5.47 1.05
CA ASP A 8 6.47 -6.83 0.61
C ASP A 8 5.40 -6.84 -0.51
N ASN A 9 5.81 -6.55 -1.73
CA ASN A 9 4.96 -6.68 -2.91
C ASN A 9 5.76 -7.28 -4.10
N GLN A 10 5.06 -7.91 -5.04
CA GLN A 10 5.67 -8.68 -6.14
C GLN A 10 6.52 -7.84 -7.12
N SER A 11 6.49 -6.51 -7.03
CA SER A 11 7.18 -5.62 -7.95
C SER A 11 8.27 -4.77 -7.28
N GLU A 12 8.42 -4.81 -5.96
CA GLU A 12 9.44 -4.04 -5.28
C GLU A 12 10.77 -4.79 -5.21
N ILE A 13 11.83 -4.07 -5.55
CA ILE A 13 13.21 -4.57 -5.54
C ILE A 13 14.05 -3.59 -4.75
N ALA A 14 14.67 -4.07 -3.66
CA ALA A 14 15.66 -3.32 -2.94
C ALA A 14 16.97 -3.30 -3.75
N VAL A 15 17.43 -2.12 -4.17
CA VAL A 15 18.71 -1.97 -4.86
C VAL A 15 19.75 -1.48 -3.87
N LEU A 16 20.60 -2.39 -3.44
CA LEU A 16 21.72 -2.11 -2.54
C LEU A 16 22.94 -1.67 -3.35
N SER A 17 23.69 -0.69 -2.89
CA SER A 17 24.87 -0.21 -3.58
C SER A 17 26.06 -0.03 -2.64
N ALA A 18 27.27 -0.32 -3.15
CA ALA A 18 28.52 -0.04 -2.49
C ALA A 18 29.46 0.76 -3.39
N GLY A 19 30.25 1.63 -2.77
CA GLY A 19 31.31 2.39 -3.43
C GLY A 19 32.63 2.13 -2.79
N PHE A 20 33.59 1.63 -3.57
CA PHE A 20 35.00 1.37 -3.11
C PHE A 20 35.95 2.38 -3.70
N ALA A 21 36.90 2.84 -2.88
CA ALA A 21 37.92 3.80 -3.27
C ALA A 21 39.27 3.40 -2.71
N ASP A 22 40.35 3.85 -3.34
CA ASP A 22 41.71 3.71 -2.83
C ASP A 22 41.94 4.61 -1.61
N GLY A 23 43.14 4.52 -1.01
CA GLY A 23 43.51 5.32 0.15
C GLY A 23 43.53 6.84 -0.09
N ASN A 24 43.40 7.31 -1.34
CA ASN A 24 43.32 8.72 -1.73
C ASN A 24 41.87 9.15 -2.04
N GLY A 25 40.90 8.26 -1.89
CA GLY A 25 39.49 8.55 -2.19
C GLY A 25 39.14 8.43 -3.67
N THR A 26 40.02 7.90 -4.53
CA THR A 26 39.73 7.69 -5.95
C THR A 26 39.00 6.36 -6.11
N PRO A 27 37.88 6.32 -6.87
CA PRO A 27 37.14 5.07 -7.11
C PRO A 27 38.09 3.98 -7.67
N ALA A 28 38.12 2.84 -7.02
CA ALA A 28 38.99 1.73 -7.37
C ALA A 28 38.30 0.38 -7.11
N ASP A 29 38.61 -0.61 -7.94
CA ASP A 29 37.98 -1.94 -7.87
C ASP A 29 38.74 -2.83 -6.87
N PRO A 30 38.03 -3.44 -5.90
CA PRO A 30 38.55 -4.55 -5.11
C PRO A 30 38.88 -5.77 -5.99
N THR A 31 39.77 -6.64 -5.54
CA THR A 31 40.06 -7.92 -6.22
C THR A 31 38.89 -8.87 -6.14
N SER A 32 38.15 -8.87 -5.02
CA SER A 32 36.89 -9.58 -4.87
C SER A 32 35.87 -8.72 -4.17
N VAL A 33 34.59 -8.88 -4.56
CA VAL A 33 33.45 -8.19 -3.96
C VAL A 33 32.37 -9.21 -3.64
N TYR A 34 31.87 -9.16 -2.42
CA TYR A 34 30.68 -9.91 -2.01
C TYR A 34 29.81 -9.07 -1.08
N CYS A 35 28.54 -9.45 -1.00
CA CYS A 35 27.56 -8.86 -0.10
C CYS A 35 26.90 -9.97 0.71
N VAL A 36 26.95 -9.88 2.02
CA VAL A 36 26.23 -10.78 2.92
C VAL A 36 24.92 -10.13 3.27
N ILE A 37 23.83 -10.79 2.98
CA ILE A 37 22.47 -10.36 3.36
C ILE A 37 22.02 -11.23 4.52
N THR A 38 21.53 -10.57 5.58
CA THR A 38 20.99 -11.24 6.76
C THR A 38 19.51 -10.92 6.89
N GLU A 39 18.69 -11.96 6.81
CA GLU A 39 17.23 -11.88 6.98
C GLU A 39 16.83 -11.58 8.43
N PRO A 40 15.59 -11.08 8.68
CA PRO A 40 15.09 -10.86 10.04
C PRO A 40 15.13 -12.11 10.92
N ALA A 41 14.99 -13.30 10.32
CA ALA A 41 15.10 -14.59 10.99
C ALA A 41 16.54 -15.01 11.34
N GLY A 42 17.55 -14.21 10.97
CA GLY A 42 18.97 -14.48 11.22
C GLY A 42 19.64 -15.39 10.20
N VAL A 43 18.95 -15.78 9.14
CA VAL A 43 19.57 -16.53 8.02
C VAL A 43 20.39 -15.58 7.17
N SER A 44 21.62 -15.96 6.82
CA SER A 44 22.48 -15.13 5.98
C SER A 44 22.78 -15.81 4.64
N VAL A 45 22.72 -15.01 3.57
CA VAL A 45 23.06 -15.42 2.20
C VAL A 45 24.18 -14.53 1.68
N THR A 46 25.20 -15.14 1.08
CA THR A 46 26.33 -14.41 0.48
C THR A 46 26.17 -14.33 -1.03
N HIS A 47 26.12 -13.12 -1.56
CA HIS A 47 26.10 -12.80 -2.98
C HIS A 47 27.50 -12.38 -3.42
N THR A 48 27.93 -12.77 -4.62
CA THR A 48 29.29 -12.52 -5.09
C THR A 48 29.32 -11.84 -6.45
N TYR A 49 30.35 -11.04 -6.70
CA TYR A 49 30.68 -10.55 -8.03
C TYR A 49 31.63 -11.56 -8.70
N LEU A 50 31.22 -12.12 -9.85
CA LEU A 50 31.99 -13.13 -10.62
C LEU A 50 32.35 -14.43 -9.84
N GLY A 51 31.60 -14.74 -8.79
CA GLY A 51 31.81 -15.92 -7.97
C GLY A 51 31.00 -17.14 -8.40
N THR A 52 31.03 -18.20 -7.56
CA THR A 52 30.40 -19.48 -7.87
C THR A 52 28.93 -19.61 -7.43
N ALA A 53 28.39 -18.70 -6.64
CA ALA A 53 26.95 -18.65 -6.26
C ALA A 53 26.62 -17.47 -5.37
N PRO A 54 25.39 -17.01 -5.41
CA PRO A 54 24.75 -16.40 -6.58
C PRO A 54 25.58 -15.19 -7.09
N ALA A 55 25.92 -15.23 -8.37
CA ALA A 55 26.73 -14.19 -9.04
C ALA A 55 25.84 -13.08 -9.61
N ASP A 56 25.07 -12.42 -8.74
CA ASP A 56 24.05 -11.44 -9.06
C ASP A 56 24.43 -9.98 -8.71
N ILE A 57 25.64 -9.78 -8.21
CA ILE A 57 26.23 -8.44 -8.06
C ILE A 57 26.62 -7.88 -9.41
N VAL A 58 26.16 -6.66 -9.71
CA VAL A 58 26.43 -5.96 -10.96
C VAL A 58 27.42 -4.82 -10.69
N LYS A 59 28.51 -4.76 -11.46
CA LYS A 59 29.40 -3.61 -11.48
C LYS A 59 28.82 -2.52 -12.37
N VAL A 60 28.53 -1.35 -11.80
CA VAL A 60 27.97 -0.21 -12.54
C VAL A 60 29.09 0.64 -13.15
N MET A 61 30.17 0.88 -12.41
CA MET A 61 31.38 1.59 -12.85
C MET A 61 32.52 1.21 -11.93
N THR A 62 33.74 1.75 -12.21
CA THR A 62 34.91 1.53 -11.37
C THR A 62 34.61 1.88 -9.91
N GLY A 63 34.83 0.94 -9.01
CA GLY A 63 34.56 1.06 -7.59
C GLY A 63 33.10 1.04 -7.19
N LYS A 64 32.11 0.91 -8.10
CA LYS A 64 30.71 0.95 -7.76
C LYS A 64 29.97 -0.32 -8.17
N TYR A 65 29.32 -0.95 -7.20
CA TYR A 65 28.62 -2.22 -7.33
C TYR A 65 27.20 -2.12 -6.83
N THR A 66 26.28 -2.89 -7.41
CA THR A 66 24.88 -2.97 -7.02
C THR A 66 24.40 -4.41 -6.93
N LEU A 67 23.46 -4.66 -6.03
CA LEU A 67 22.75 -5.92 -5.85
C LEU A 67 21.26 -5.63 -5.77
N SER A 68 20.48 -6.36 -6.55
CA SER A 68 19.00 -6.27 -6.54
C SER A 68 18.42 -7.41 -5.74
N VAL A 69 17.71 -7.10 -4.67
CA VAL A 69 17.07 -8.07 -3.78
C VAL A 69 15.55 -7.93 -3.94
N PRO A 70 14.85 -8.95 -4.46
CA PRO A 70 13.40 -8.89 -4.59
C PRO A 70 12.72 -8.94 -3.21
N CYS A 71 11.78 -8.03 -2.97
CA CYS A 71 10.95 -7.98 -1.77
C CYS A 71 9.60 -8.71 -2.03
N SER A 72 9.66 -9.97 -2.46
CA SER A 72 8.48 -10.74 -2.86
C SER A 72 7.82 -11.45 -1.67
N PRO A 73 6.47 -11.43 -1.56
CA PRO A 73 5.72 -12.12 -0.49
C PRO A 73 5.82 -13.65 -0.54
N SER A 74 6.45 -14.21 -1.58
CA SER A 74 6.65 -15.65 -1.70
C SER A 74 7.71 -16.22 -0.74
N VAL A 75 8.49 -15.35 -0.09
CA VAL A 75 9.53 -15.74 0.88
C VAL A 75 8.96 -15.60 2.29
N ALA A 76 8.76 -16.70 2.98
CA ALA A 76 8.27 -16.69 4.37
C ALA A 76 9.27 -15.95 5.28
N GLY A 77 8.75 -15.01 6.11
CA GLY A 77 9.57 -14.26 7.07
C GLY A 77 10.29 -13.06 6.50
N ILE A 78 9.84 -12.56 5.34
CA ILE A 78 10.46 -11.41 4.66
C ILE A 78 10.28 -10.08 5.43
N ASP A 79 9.24 -9.96 6.23
CA ASP A 79 8.94 -8.73 6.97
C ASP A 79 9.92 -8.51 8.13
N GLY A 80 10.43 -7.31 8.26
CA GLY A 80 11.30 -6.94 9.36
C GLY A 80 12.55 -6.17 8.95
N LEU A 81 13.52 -6.11 9.86
CA LEU A 81 14.80 -5.45 9.64
C LEU A 81 15.78 -6.42 9.00
N TRP A 82 16.24 -6.09 7.82
CA TRP A 82 17.26 -6.80 7.08
C TRP A 82 18.61 -6.12 7.28
N GLY A 83 19.67 -6.92 7.41
CA GLY A 83 21.05 -6.44 7.42
C GLY A 83 21.75 -6.73 6.09
N TYR A 84 22.69 -5.90 5.72
CA TYR A 84 23.62 -6.22 4.65
C TYR A 84 25.03 -5.75 4.99
N GLU A 85 26.01 -6.45 4.47
CA GLU A 85 27.41 -6.10 4.62
C GLU A 85 28.12 -6.30 3.30
N TRP A 86 28.53 -5.21 2.67
CA TRP A 86 29.39 -5.23 1.50
C TRP A 86 30.84 -5.37 1.92
N VAL A 87 31.55 -6.30 1.32
CA VAL A 87 32.96 -6.55 1.58
C VAL A 87 33.72 -6.53 0.28
N GLY A 88 34.66 -5.59 0.19
CA GLY A 88 35.72 -5.54 -0.83
C GLY A 88 37.00 -6.07 -0.25
N SER A 89 37.77 -6.86 -0.99
CA SER A 89 39.09 -7.33 -0.55
C SER A 89 40.15 -7.27 -1.65
N GLY A 90 41.40 -7.28 -1.27
CA GLY A 90 42.54 -7.19 -2.18
C GLY A 90 43.19 -5.82 -2.21
N VAL A 91 43.34 -5.22 -3.39
CA VAL A 91 44.00 -3.90 -3.58
C VAL A 91 43.22 -2.79 -2.84
N VAL A 92 41.90 -2.90 -2.84
CA VAL A 92 41.03 -2.08 -2.02
C VAL A 92 40.35 -3.01 -1.03
N SER A 93 40.45 -2.73 0.25
CA SER A 93 39.77 -3.51 1.32
C SER A 93 38.89 -2.58 2.13
N ASP A 94 37.60 -2.82 2.11
CA ASP A 94 36.58 -2.04 2.83
C ASP A 94 35.40 -2.90 3.18
N VAL A 95 34.72 -2.54 4.28
CA VAL A 95 33.50 -3.20 4.77
C VAL A 95 32.46 -2.14 5.01
N GLN A 96 31.33 -2.25 4.31
CA GLN A 96 30.24 -1.28 4.36
C GLN A 96 28.95 -1.97 4.85
N PRO A 97 28.67 -1.94 6.15
CA PRO A 97 27.42 -2.47 6.70
C PRO A 97 26.27 -1.48 6.48
N GLY A 98 25.08 -2.01 6.38
CA GLY A 98 23.85 -1.24 6.34
C GLY A 98 22.63 -2.07 6.69
N THR A 99 21.51 -1.41 6.76
CA THR A 99 20.21 -2.07 7.03
C THR A 99 19.13 -1.49 6.15
N TRP A 100 18.15 -2.30 5.83
CA TRP A 100 16.87 -1.83 5.28
C TRP A 100 15.72 -2.56 5.97
N ARG A 101 14.52 -2.05 5.83
CA ARG A 101 13.34 -2.64 6.42
C ARG A 101 12.35 -3.06 5.35
N VAL A 102 11.87 -4.29 5.44
CA VAL A 102 10.74 -4.76 4.65
C VAL A 102 9.50 -4.74 5.53
N MET A 103 8.42 -4.15 5.03
CA MET A 103 7.14 -4.02 5.72
C MET A 103 6.09 -4.88 5.02
N PRO A 104 5.15 -5.49 5.76
CA PRO A 104 4.04 -6.21 5.15
C PRO A 104 3.27 -5.30 4.20
N SER A 105 3.02 -5.76 2.99
CA SER A 105 2.27 -4.99 1.98
C SER A 105 0.87 -4.60 2.45
N ALA A 106 0.24 -5.43 3.27
CA ALA A 106 -1.05 -5.14 3.90
C ALA A 106 -0.99 -3.94 4.86
N VAL A 107 0.15 -3.70 5.53
CA VAL A 107 0.35 -2.54 6.41
C VAL A 107 0.70 -1.29 5.61
N SER A 108 1.53 -1.44 4.57
CA SER A 108 1.90 -0.33 3.67
C SER A 108 0.72 0.18 2.85
N GLN A 109 -0.21 -0.71 2.51
CA GLN A 109 -1.41 -0.36 1.77
C GLN A 109 -2.41 0.47 2.60
N LEU A 110 -2.22 0.58 3.91
CA LEU A 110 -3.05 1.42 4.78
C LEU A 110 -2.50 2.85 4.95
N TRP A 111 -1.31 3.15 4.48
CA TRP A 111 -0.67 4.44 4.68
C TRP A 111 -0.90 5.38 3.48
N TYR A 112 -1.17 6.63 3.77
CA TYR A 112 -1.43 7.66 2.76
C TYR A 112 -0.31 8.67 2.63
N THR A 113 0.75 8.53 3.43
CA THR A 113 1.99 9.31 3.36
C THR A 113 3.18 8.42 3.70
N SER A 114 4.37 8.79 3.23
CA SER A 114 5.61 8.07 3.53
C SER A 114 6.28 8.61 4.80
N LEU A 115 7.20 7.82 5.36
CA LEU A 115 8.04 8.24 6.46
C LEU A 115 8.92 9.45 6.08
N GLU A 116 9.46 9.43 4.85
CA GLU A 116 10.30 10.51 4.32
C GLU A 116 9.53 11.83 4.25
N GLU A 117 8.29 11.82 3.73
CA GLU A 117 7.43 13.01 3.71
C GLU A 117 7.13 13.54 5.13
N MET A 118 7.08 12.66 6.13
CA MET A 118 6.89 13.08 7.52
C MET A 118 8.17 13.66 8.12
N HIS A 119 9.34 13.09 7.83
CA HIS A 119 10.63 13.66 8.19
C HIS A 119 10.80 15.06 7.65
N ASP A 120 10.54 15.24 6.34
CA ASP A 120 10.61 16.56 5.69
C ASP A 120 9.65 17.57 6.34
N ARG A 121 8.42 17.15 6.60
CA ARG A 121 7.41 18.03 7.21
C ARG A 121 7.76 18.46 8.63
N LEU A 122 8.36 17.58 9.42
CA LEU A 122 8.68 17.82 10.83
C LEU A 122 10.10 18.33 11.04
N GLY A 123 10.94 18.35 9.99
CA GLY A 123 12.35 18.73 10.07
C GLY A 123 13.20 17.71 10.85
N ILE A 124 12.82 16.42 10.84
CA ILE A 124 13.52 15.34 11.52
C ILE A 124 14.59 14.79 10.57
N THR A 125 15.82 14.69 11.06
CA THR A 125 16.97 14.21 10.26
C THR A 125 17.54 12.89 10.74
N ASP A 126 17.12 12.42 11.89
CA ASP A 126 17.52 11.13 12.47
C ASP A 126 16.38 10.10 12.41
N THR A 127 16.70 8.85 12.75
CA THR A 127 15.78 7.71 12.68
C THR A 127 15.30 7.24 14.06
N SER A 128 15.58 7.98 15.12
CA SER A 128 15.27 7.57 16.51
C SER A 128 13.77 7.42 16.75
N ASP A 129 12.98 8.27 16.12
CA ASP A 129 11.52 8.32 16.26
C ASP A 129 10.74 7.64 15.13
N ASP A 130 11.41 6.95 14.21
CA ASP A 130 10.77 6.32 13.02
C ASP A 130 9.60 5.41 13.39
N SER A 131 9.77 4.60 14.42
CA SER A 131 8.71 3.70 14.87
C SER A 131 7.47 4.45 15.39
N LEU A 132 7.67 5.59 16.05
CA LEU A 132 6.57 6.45 16.52
C LEU A 132 5.88 7.14 15.34
N LEU A 133 6.65 7.61 14.37
CA LEU A 133 6.12 8.23 13.16
C LEU A 133 5.30 7.24 12.33
N LEU A 134 5.80 6.00 12.15
CA LEU A 134 5.08 4.95 11.45
C LEU A 134 3.75 4.61 12.12
N ASN A 135 3.74 4.51 13.45
CA ASN A 135 2.51 4.30 14.21
C ASN A 135 1.53 5.47 14.08
N ALA A 136 2.04 6.70 14.07
CA ALA A 136 1.23 7.90 13.87
C ALA A 136 0.58 7.94 12.48
N ILE A 137 1.35 7.61 11.43
CA ILE A 137 0.87 7.52 10.05
C ILE A 137 -0.24 6.46 9.93
N ALA A 138 0.00 5.26 10.48
CA ALA A 138 -0.97 4.16 10.44
C ALA A 138 -2.27 4.52 11.18
N THR A 139 -2.15 5.13 12.36
CA THR A 139 -3.30 5.57 13.16
C THR A 139 -4.11 6.64 12.42
N ALA A 140 -3.44 7.63 11.85
CA ALA A 140 -4.09 8.68 11.06
C ALA A 140 -4.83 8.10 9.83
N ALA A 141 -4.22 7.14 9.13
CA ALA A 141 -4.85 6.46 8.00
C ALA A 141 -6.10 5.67 8.44
N GLY A 142 -6.04 4.99 9.58
CA GLY A 142 -7.19 4.29 10.17
C GLY A 142 -8.36 5.24 10.45
N TRP A 143 -8.10 6.40 11.05
CA TRP A 143 -9.13 7.42 11.32
C TRP A 143 -9.75 7.98 10.03
N ILE A 144 -8.94 8.22 8.98
CA ILE A 144 -9.43 8.66 7.68
C ILE A 144 -10.34 7.61 7.04
N ASN A 145 -9.96 6.32 7.12
CA ASN A 145 -10.76 5.22 6.60
C ASN A 145 -12.11 5.13 7.31
N GLU A 146 -12.10 5.22 8.63
CA GLU A 146 -13.30 5.20 9.46
C GLU A 146 -14.20 6.40 9.14
N TRP A 147 -13.64 7.62 9.12
CA TRP A 147 -14.38 8.83 8.80
C TRP A 147 -15.01 8.79 7.40
N CYS A 148 -14.24 8.35 6.41
CA CYS A 148 -14.71 8.29 5.03
C CYS A 148 -15.57 7.06 4.73
N GLY A 149 -15.53 6.02 5.58
CA GLY A 149 -16.17 4.73 5.33
C GLY A 149 -15.65 4.04 4.08
N ARG A 150 -14.34 4.16 3.80
CA ARG A 150 -13.67 3.58 2.64
C ARG A 150 -12.16 3.57 2.76
N HIS A 151 -11.51 2.75 1.92
CA HIS A 151 -10.06 2.71 1.75
C HIS A 151 -9.64 3.38 0.44
N PHE A 152 -8.50 4.08 0.46
CA PHE A 152 -7.99 4.79 -0.71
C PHE A 152 -6.83 4.07 -1.39
N ASN A 153 -6.32 3.02 -0.79
CA ASN A 153 -5.27 2.19 -1.38
C ASN A 153 -5.84 1.17 -2.34
N ARG A 154 -5.04 0.77 -3.33
CA ARG A 154 -5.38 -0.26 -4.30
C ARG A 154 -5.00 -1.63 -3.74
N ILE A 155 -6.00 -2.50 -3.53
CA ILE A 155 -5.83 -3.87 -3.05
C ILE A 155 -6.45 -4.83 -4.07
N VAL A 156 -5.69 -5.85 -4.50
CA VAL A 156 -6.23 -6.88 -5.39
C VAL A 156 -6.70 -8.06 -4.55
N GLU A 157 -8.00 -8.25 -4.50
CA GLU A 157 -8.62 -9.33 -3.73
C GLU A 157 -9.94 -9.79 -4.33
N ALA A 158 -10.47 -10.90 -3.83
CA ALA A 158 -11.80 -11.38 -4.14
C ALA A 158 -12.80 -10.86 -3.11
N ARG A 159 -13.90 -10.26 -3.57
CA ARG A 159 -15.03 -9.87 -2.72
C ARG A 159 -16.31 -10.52 -3.21
N THR A 160 -17.17 -10.87 -2.28
CA THR A 160 -18.47 -11.46 -2.57
C THR A 160 -19.59 -10.51 -2.20
N TYR A 161 -20.68 -10.60 -2.95
CA TYR A 161 -21.84 -9.69 -2.81
C TYR A 161 -23.13 -10.44 -2.99
N GLN A 162 -24.12 -9.99 -2.24
CA GLN A 162 -25.51 -10.41 -2.42
C GLN A 162 -26.27 -9.37 -3.26
N PRO A 163 -26.78 -9.72 -4.45
CA PRO A 163 -27.62 -8.82 -5.24
C PRO A 163 -28.92 -8.47 -4.52
N THR A 164 -29.28 -7.20 -4.56
CA THR A 164 -30.55 -6.67 -4.04
C THR A 164 -31.59 -6.47 -5.13
N ASN A 165 -31.19 -6.53 -6.38
CA ASN A 165 -32.06 -6.54 -7.55
C ASN A 165 -31.37 -7.23 -8.74
N VAL A 166 -32.10 -7.47 -9.82
CA VAL A 166 -31.64 -8.24 -10.98
C VAL A 166 -30.80 -7.42 -11.98
N TRP A 167 -30.77 -6.09 -11.86
CA TRP A 167 -30.17 -5.22 -12.87
C TRP A 167 -28.93 -4.47 -12.39
N THR A 168 -28.84 -4.23 -11.10
CA THR A 168 -27.73 -3.46 -10.54
C THR A 168 -27.19 -4.10 -9.26
N LEU A 169 -25.88 -4.08 -9.11
CA LEU A 169 -25.19 -4.51 -7.90
C LEU A 169 -24.34 -3.35 -7.41
N ASP A 170 -24.63 -2.91 -6.22
CA ASP A 170 -23.79 -1.95 -5.53
C ASP A 170 -22.58 -2.66 -4.95
N ILE A 171 -21.40 -2.12 -5.21
CA ILE A 171 -20.12 -2.66 -4.79
C ILE A 171 -19.29 -1.61 -4.07
N ASP A 172 -18.22 -2.01 -3.45
CA ASP A 172 -17.18 -1.10 -2.93
C ASP A 172 -16.43 -0.42 -4.06
N ASP A 173 -15.53 0.49 -3.70
CA ASP A 173 -14.70 1.22 -4.65
C ASP A 173 -13.85 0.25 -5.49
N LEU A 174 -14.08 0.18 -6.78
CA LEU A 174 -13.39 -0.70 -7.73
C LEU A 174 -12.65 0.12 -8.77
N VAL A 175 -11.36 -0.13 -8.94
CA VAL A 175 -10.51 0.54 -9.94
C VAL A 175 -10.84 0.01 -11.33
N ASP A 176 -10.84 0.88 -12.33
CA ASP A 176 -10.94 0.47 -13.74
C ASP A 176 -9.68 -0.30 -14.19
N ASP A 177 -9.84 -1.60 -14.36
CA ASP A 177 -8.74 -2.48 -14.71
C ASP A 177 -9.25 -3.64 -15.57
N PRO A 178 -8.50 -4.05 -16.62
CA PRO A 178 -8.88 -5.19 -17.48
C PRO A 178 -8.81 -6.54 -16.75
N SER A 179 -8.12 -6.64 -15.62
CA SER A 179 -8.00 -7.87 -14.83
C SER A 179 -9.23 -8.22 -14.00
N ILE A 180 -10.27 -7.38 -14.02
CA ILE A 180 -11.51 -7.63 -13.27
C ILE A 180 -12.20 -8.88 -13.81
N VAL A 181 -12.40 -9.86 -12.93
CA VAL A 181 -13.16 -11.08 -13.20
C VAL A 181 -14.40 -11.09 -12.31
N MET A 182 -15.56 -11.25 -12.91
CA MET A 182 -16.83 -11.42 -12.21
C MET A 182 -17.40 -12.80 -12.47
N THR A 183 -17.73 -13.52 -11.42
CA THR A 183 -18.38 -14.84 -11.47
C THR A 183 -19.64 -14.85 -10.65
N VAL A 184 -20.61 -15.64 -11.07
CA VAL A 184 -21.96 -15.67 -10.50
C VAL A 184 -22.35 -17.10 -10.19
N ASP A 185 -22.91 -17.30 -9.01
CA ASP A 185 -23.52 -18.51 -8.53
C ASP A 185 -25.06 -18.39 -8.71
N TYR A 186 -25.64 -19.14 -9.64
CA TYR A 186 -27.10 -19.09 -9.91
C TYR A 186 -27.90 -20.04 -9.06
N ASP A 187 -27.41 -21.21 -8.70
CA ASP A 187 -28.15 -22.22 -7.94
C ASP A 187 -27.97 -22.09 -6.42
N GLY A 188 -26.90 -21.42 -5.97
CA GLY A 188 -26.67 -21.07 -4.58
C GLY A 188 -26.03 -22.18 -3.77
N ASP A 189 -25.20 -22.94 -4.41
CA ASP A 189 -24.40 -23.99 -3.78
C ASP A 189 -23.04 -23.48 -3.23
N GLY A 190 -22.72 -22.20 -3.50
CA GLY A 190 -21.46 -21.55 -3.13
C GLY A 190 -20.35 -21.70 -4.17
N ILE A 191 -20.65 -22.33 -5.32
CA ILE A 191 -19.74 -22.45 -6.45
C ILE A 191 -20.08 -21.36 -7.47
N TYR A 192 -19.09 -20.59 -7.90
CA TYR A 192 -19.30 -19.46 -8.83
C TYR A 192 -18.94 -19.91 -10.26
N GLU A 193 -19.84 -20.67 -10.91
CA GLU A 193 -19.59 -21.35 -12.17
C GLU A 193 -19.74 -20.45 -13.41
N GLN A 194 -20.51 -19.37 -13.31
CA GLN A 194 -20.82 -18.49 -14.45
C GLN A 194 -19.88 -17.29 -14.50
N THR A 195 -18.93 -17.27 -15.43
CA THR A 195 -18.11 -16.09 -15.69
C THR A 195 -18.85 -15.08 -16.56
N TRP A 196 -18.84 -13.82 -16.14
CA TRP A 196 -19.45 -12.70 -16.85
C TRP A 196 -18.41 -11.86 -17.57
N VAL A 197 -18.71 -11.44 -18.78
CA VAL A 197 -17.81 -10.67 -19.66
C VAL A 197 -18.17 -9.18 -19.57
N ARG A 198 -17.18 -8.37 -19.20
CA ARG A 198 -17.32 -6.92 -19.16
C ARG A 198 -17.59 -6.36 -20.57
N GLY A 199 -18.53 -5.42 -20.67
CA GLY A 199 -18.97 -4.84 -21.94
C GLY A 199 -20.06 -5.64 -22.64
N THR A 200 -20.12 -6.94 -22.42
CA THR A 200 -21.16 -7.83 -22.98
C THR A 200 -22.26 -8.13 -21.98
N ASP A 201 -21.91 -8.56 -20.76
CA ASP A 201 -22.84 -8.97 -19.73
C ASP A 201 -23.08 -7.87 -18.71
N PHE A 202 -22.03 -7.10 -18.39
CA PHE A 202 -22.09 -6.00 -17.43
C PHE A 202 -21.20 -4.81 -17.80
N VAL A 203 -21.52 -3.65 -17.24
CA VAL A 203 -20.70 -2.44 -17.29
C VAL A 203 -20.50 -1.89 -15.87
N LEU A 204 -19.40 -1.17 -15.69
CA LEU A 204 -19.10 -0.49 -14.44
C LEU A 204 -19.70 0.92 -14.44
N ARG A 205 -20.26 1.33 -13.31
CA ARG A 205 -20.87 2.64 -13.08
C ARG A 205 -20.34 3.29 -11.80
N TYR A 206 -20.35 4.59 -11.76
CA TYR A 206 -19.93 5.35 -10.58
C TYR A 206 -20.97 5.29 -9.42
N GLY A 207 -22.10 4.64 -9.64
CA GLY A 207 -23.19 4.48 -8.67
C GLY A 207 -24.20 5.63 -8.69
N PRO A 208 -25.31 5.50 -7.93
CA PRO A 208 -26.29 6.55 -7.78
C PRO A 208 -25.69 7.71 -6.99
N GLY A 209 -25.53 8.84 -7.61
CA GLY A 209 -24.99 10.06 -7.03
C GLY A 209 -24.71 11.10 -8.10
N ARG A 210 -24.60 12.35 -7.71
CA ARG A 210 -24.28 13.43 -8.66
C ARG A 210 -22.86 13.21 -9.19
N PHE A 211 -22.76 12.53 -10.32
CA PHE A 211 -21.55 12.49 -11.11
C PHE A 211 -21.38 13.88 -11.76
N ASN A 212 -20.35 14.60 -11.35
CA ASN A 212 -19.91 15.75 -12.13
C ASN A 212 -18.85 15.26 -13.13
N PRO A 213 -19.20 15.07 -14.41
CA PRO A 213 -18.23 14.63 -15.43
C PRO A 213 -17.10 15.64 -15.64
N ASN A 214 -17.30 16.88 -15.18
CA ASN A 214 -16.33 17.98 -15.26
C ASN A 214 -15.42 18.06 -14.02
N TYR A 215 -15.56 17.15 -13.06
CA TYR A 215 -14.61 17.06 -11.94
C TYR A 215 -13.29 16.48 -12.46
N THR A 216 -12.53 17.34 -13.10
CA THR A 216 -11.14 17.12 -13.49
C THR A 216 -10.21 17.31 -12.30
N GLY A 217 -10.59 16.84 -11.14
CA GLY A 217 -9.71 16.80 -9.97
C GLY A 217 -8.49 15.98 -10.33
N THR A 218 -7.39 16.66 -10.44
CA THR A 218 -6.02 16.26 -10.68
C THR A 218 -5.76 14.76 -10.42
N GLY A 219 -5.78 13.95 -11.48
CA GLY A 219 -5.07 12.68 -11.57
C GLY A 219 -5.68 11.44 -10.92
N ALA A 220 -6.54 11.55 -9.92
CA ALA A 220 -7.16 10.40 -9.28
C ALA A 220 -8.50 10.10 -9.96
N SER A 221 -8.53 9.10 -10.81
CA SER A 221 -9.79 8.56 -11.35
C SER A 221 -10.62 8.02 -10.19
N ARG A 222 -11.86 8.53 -10.05
CA ARG A 222 -12.79 8.00 -9.04
C ARG A 222 -13.08 6.53 -9.33
N PRO A 223 -13.19 5.68 -8.31
CA PRO A 223 -13.51 4.28 -8.48
C PRO A 223 -14.98 4.09 -8.89
N PHE A 224 -15.25 2.98 -9.54
CA PHE A 224 -16.61 2.52 -9.80
C PHE A 224 -17.21 1.91 -8.53
N ARG A 225 -18.51 2.06 -8.39
CA ARG A 225 -19.23 1.63 -7.18
C ARG A 225 -20.52 0.85 -7.48
N GLN A 226 -20.75 0.57 -8.73
CA GLN A 226 -21.92 -0.17 -9.16
C GLN A 226 -21.64 -0.96 -10.44
N ILE A 227 -22.13 -2.15 -10.47
CA ILE A 227 -22.24 -2.96 -11.68
C ILE A 227 -23.65 -2.83 -12.22
N GLN A 228 -23.78 -2.59 -13.50
CA GLN A 228 -25.05 -2.61 -14.21
C GLN A 228 -25.04 -3.73 -15.24
N VAL A 229 -26.09 -4.55 -15.22
CA VAL A 229 -26.30 -5.62 -16.21
C VAL A 229 -26.62 -5.00 -17.56
N VAL A 230 -25.98 -5.51 -18.61
CA VAL A 230 -26.35 -5.20 -20.01
C VAL A 230 -27.44 -6.16 -20.43
N GLN A 231 -28.35 -5.71 -21.33
CA GLN A 231 -29.43 -6.57 -21.85
C GLN A 231 -28.88 -7.68 -22.77
N SER A 232 -28.22 -8.66 -22.18
CA SER A 232 -27.63 -9.83 -22.86
C SER A 232 -28.38 -11.14 -22.62
N GLY A 233 -29.53 -11.07 -21.94
CA GLY A 233 -30.28 -12.24 -21.48
C GLY A 233 -29.80 -12.79 -20.13
N LYS A 234 -28.79 -12.18 -19.52
CA LYS A 234 -28.33 -12.50 -18.17
C LYS A 234 -28.94 -11.54 -17.13
N TRP A 235 -29.07 -11.99 -15.90
CA TRP A 235 -29.53 -11.21 -14.76
C TRP A 235 -28.82 -11.62 -13.49
N LEU A 236 -28.72 -10.72 -12.52
CA LEU A 236 -28.18 -11.03 -11.21
C LEU A 236 -29.15 -11.97 -10.45
N PRO A 237 -28.64 -13.02 -9.79
CA PRO A 237 -29.46 -13.96 -9.05
C PRO A 237 -29.98 -13.31 -7.76
N PHE A 238 -31.14 -12.70 -7.87
CA PHE A 238 -31.86 -12.12 -6.75
C PHE A 238 -33.00 -13.08 -6.32
N THR A 239 -32.97 -13.50 -5.06
CA THR A 239 -33.99 -14.36 -4.47
C THR A 239 -34.71 -13.67 -3.32
N TRP A 240 -36.06 -13.80 -3.26
CA TRP A 240 -36.89 -13.33 -2.17
C TRP A 240 -37.58 -14.53 -1.48
N PRO A 241 -37.60 -14.63 -0.14
CA PRO A 241 -36.92 -13.81 0.84
C PRO A 241 -35.39 -14.01 0.76
N TYR A 242 -34.61 -12.99 1.16
CA TYR A 242 -33.18 -12.93 0.99
C TYR A 242 -32.47 -14.26 1.31
N SER A 243 -31.77 -14.80 0.33
CA SER A 243 -30.78 -15.84 0.57
C SER A 243 -29.65 -15.22 1.40
N HIS A 244 -29.18 -15.89 2.44
CA HIS A 244 -28.06 -15.44 3.25
C HIS A 244 -26.70 -15.70 2.54
N MET A 245 -26.71 -16.11 1.28
CA MET A 245 -25.50 -16.47 0.54
C MET A 245 -25.17 -15.39 -0.50
N ASP A 246 -23.92 -14.99 -0.51
CA ASP A 246 -23.39 -14.14 -1.55
C ASP A 246 -23.38 -14.88 -2.89
N ARG A 247 -23.94 -14.28 -3.92
CA ARG A 247 -24.16 -14.89 -5.24
C ARG A 247 -23.25 -14.35 -6.33
N VAL A 248 -22.51 -13.29 -6.04
CA VAL A 248 -21.60 -12.66 -7.00
C VAL A 248 -20.23 -12.55 -6.37
N LYS A 249 -19.22 -13.04 -7.06
CA LYS A 249 -17.81 -12.92 -6.67
C LYS A 249 -17.07 -12.07 -7.70
N ILE A 250 -16.37 -11.06 -7.23
CA ILE A 250 -15.58 -10.17 -8.07
C ILE A 250 -14.14 -10.22 -7.58
N VAL A 251 -13.23 -10.56 -8.47
CA VAL A 251 -11.80 -10.50 -8.26
C VAL A 251 -11.28 -9.30 -9.04
N GLY A 252 -10.60 -8.38 -8.37
CA GLY A 252 -10.11 -7.17 -9.02
C GLY A 252 -9.41 -6.22 -8.06
N PRO A 253 -8.91 -5.09 -8.57
CA PRO A 253 -8.27 -4.06 -7.77
C PRO A 253 -9.31 -3.14 -7.10
N TRP A 254 -9.46 -3.28 -5.80
CA TRP A 254 -10.35 -2.46 -4.97
C TRP A 254 -9.63 -1.21 -4.47
N GLY A 255 -10.39 -0.15 -4.20
CA GLY A 255 -9.90 1.14 -3.74
C GLY A 255 -9.78 2.17 -4.85
N TRP A 256 -8.72 2.96 -4.85
CA TRP A 256 -8.49 4.05 -5.80
C TRP A 256 -7.26 3.75 -6.67
N LYS A 257 -7.25 4.26 -7.89
CA LYS A 257 -6.11 4.10 -8.81
C LYS A 257 -4.83 4.73 -8.24
N SER A 258 -5.00 5.86 -7.57
CA SER A 258 -3.96 6.57 -6.81
C SER A 258 -4.62 7.29 -5.63
N VAL A 259 -3.92 7.38 -4.52
CA VAL A 259 -4.39 8.11 -3.35
C VAL A 259 -4.54 9.59 -3.69
N PRO A 260 -5.72 10.20 -3.47
CA PRO A 260 -5.91 11.63 -3.70
C PRO A 260 -5.00 12.45 -2.78
N TRP A 261 -4.44 13.56 -3.30
CA TRP A 261 -3.52 14.41 -2.53
C TRP A 261 -4.16 14.96 -1.23
N GLN A 262 -5.47 15.20 -1.23
CA GLN A 262 -6.21 15.67 -0.05
C GLN A 262 -6.18 14.63 1.07
N ILE A 263 -6.23 13.35 0.71
CA ILE A 263 -6.14 12.23 1.66
C ILE A 263 -4.72 12.16 2.23
N SER A 264 -3.70 12.24 1.37
CA SER A 264 -2.30 12.25 1.81
C SER A 264 -2.00 13.45 2.70
N GLU A 265 -2.48 14.65 2.35
CA GLU A 265 -2.29 15.84 3.18
C GLU A 265 -3.01 15.74 4.53
N SER A 266 -4.25 15.23 4.54
CA SER A 266 -4.98 14.99 5.78
C SER A 266 -4.26 13.97 6.67
N ASN A 267 -3.69 12.92 6.07
CA ASN A 267 -2.90 11.92 6.81
C ASN A 267 -1.66 12.58 7.43
N ARG A 268 -0.92 13.41 6.69
CA ARG A 268 0.24 14.15 7.20
C ARG A 268 -0.10 15.08 8.35
N ILE A 269 -1.22 15.81 8.24
CA ILE A 269 -1.68 16.72 9.32
C ILE A 269 -1.97 15.91 10.58
N LEU A 270 -2.81 14.88 10.47
CA LEU A 270 -3.21 14.05 11.61
C LEU A 270 -2.03 13.30 12.22
N ALA A 271 -1.16 12.71 11.40
CA ALA A 271 0.03 12.02 11.88
C ALA A 271 0.98 12.96 12.61
N SER A 272 1.15 14.21 12.13
CA SER A 272 1.94 15.23 12.83
C SER A 272 1.34 15.59 14.19
N ASP A 273 0.01 15.68 14.28
CA ASP A 273 -0.69 15.97 15.54
C ASP A 273 -0.56 14.79 16.52
N ILE A 274 -0.67 13.55 16.04
CA ILE A 274 -0.48 12.36 16.87
C ILE A 274 0.98 12.29 17.38
N TYR A 275 1.96 12.49 16.50
CA TYR A 275 3.37 12.45 16.87
C TYR A 275 3.73 13.48 17.94
N LYS A 276 3.24 14.72 17.81
CA LYS A 276 3.46 15.80 18.79
C LYS A 276 2.87 15.51 20.16
N THR A 277 1.89 14.60 20.28
CA THR A 277 1.33 14.22 21.58
C THR A 277 2.28 13.39 22.45
N LYS A 278 3.39 12.87 21.89
CA LYS A 278 4.41 12.17 22.68
C LYS A 278 4.97 13.04 23.81
N ASP A 279 5.07 14.35 23.56
CA ASP A 279 5.64 15.33 24.50
C ASP A 279 4.57 15.99 25.39
N ALA A 280 3.29 15.64 25.22
CA ALA A 280 2.20 16.19 26.03
C ALA A 280 2.13 15.51 27.41
N PRO A 281 1.96 16.27 28.51
CA PRO A 281 1.84 15.68 29.84
C PRO A 281 0.60 14.76 29.91
N PHE A 282 0.79 13.62 30.58
CA PHE A 282 -0.27 12.63 30.82
C PHE A 282 -1.49 13.27 31.48
N GLY A 283 -2.65 13.25 30.85
CA GLY A 283 -3.89 13.68 31.51
C GLY A 283 -5.03 14.17 30.63
N VAL A 284 -4.88 14.26 29.33
CA VAL A 284 -5.95 14.73 28.42
C VAL A 284 -6.17 13.73 27.31
N ALA A 285 -7.09 12.82 27.50
CA ALA A 285 -8.04 12.28 26.53
C ALA A 285 -8.48 10.84 26.80
N GLY A 286 -9.77 10.61 26.92
CA GLY A 286 -10.41 9.28 26.84
C GLY A 286 -10.29 8.69 25.43
N VAL A 287 -10.19 7.36 25.33
CA VAL A 287 -9.49 6.66 24.26
C VAL A 287 -10.36 6.27 23.03
N SER A 288 -11.69 6.32 23.07
CA SER A 288 -12.50 5.76 21.96
C SER A 288 -13.00 6.74 20.89
N ASP A 289 -13.14 8.03 21.23
CA ASP A 289 -13.67 9.03 20.29
C ASP A 289 -12.62 10.00 19.73
N ILE A 290 -11.34 9.76 20.04
CA ILE A 290 -10.26 10.71 19.73
C ILE A 290 -10.09 10.95 18.23
N GLY A 291 -10.25 9.92 17.40
CA GLY A 291 -10.07 10.04 15.96
C GLY A 291 -11.11 10.98 15.33
N VAL A 292 -12.39 10.76 15.63
CA VAL A 292 -13.49 11.58 15.12
C VAL A 292 -13.39 13.02 15.64
N ILE A 293 -13.12 13.20 16.95
CA ILE A 293 -12.97 14.52 17.57
C ILE A 293 -11.79 15.29 16.95
N ARG A 294 -10.66 14.66 16.69
CA ARG A 294 -9.50 15.32 16.06
C ARG A 294 -9.76 15.71 14.63
N ILE A 295 -10.45 14.86 13.85
CA ILE A 295 -10.86 15.23 12.49
C ILE A 295 -11.84 16.40 12.56
N GLN A 296 -12.86 16.35 13.40
CA GLN A 296 -13.84 17.44 13.54
C GLN A 296 -13.24 18.75 14.04
N SER A 297 -12.23 18.72 14.88
CA SER A 297 -11.55 19.91 15.39
C SER A 297 -10.61 20.57 14.39
N ASN A 298 -10.22 19.86 13.32
CA ASN A 298 -9.34 20.38 12.27
C ASN A 298 -10.13 20.70 10.99
N THR A 299 -10.54 21.97 10.82
CA THR A 299 -11.36 22.42 9.70
C THR A 299 -10.74 22.07 8.34
N SER A 300 -9.42 22.17 8.19
CA SER A 300 -8.73 21.84 6.93
C SER A 300 -8.81 20.35 6.60
N VAL A 301 -8.73 19.50 7.62
CA VAL A 301 -8.90 18.04 7.43
C VAL A 301 -10.34 17.72 7.05
N VAL A 302 -11.33 18.31 7.74
CA VAL A 302 -12.76 18.11 7.42
C VAL A 302 -13.07 18.51 5.99
N GLU A 303 -12.62 19.69 5.57
CA GLU A 303 -12.82 20.19 4.20
C GLU A 303 -12.20 19.26 3.15
N ASN A 304 -10.99 18.79 3.41
CA ASN A 304 -10.31 17.84 2.54
C ASN A 304 -11.05 16.51 2.41
N LEU A 305 -11.57 15.98 3.52
CA LEU A 305 -12.19 14.65 3.57
C LEU A 305 -13.66 14.65 3.13
N GLN A 306 -14.38 15.76 3.27
CA GLN A 306 -15.82 15.83 3.02
C GLN A 306 -16.25 15.32 1.63
N ALA A 307 -15.45 15.59 0.59
CA ALA A 307 -15.72 15.14 -0.78
C ALA A 307 -15.56 13.60 -0.97
N PHE A 308 -14.93 12.95 0.00
CA PHE A 308 -14.57 11.53 -0.07
C PHE A 308 -15.42 10.64 0.86
N VAL A 309 -16.24 11.22 1.73
CA VAL A 309 -17.13 10.44 2.61
C VAL A 309 -18.07 9.57 1.77
N ASN A 310 -18.14 8.29 2.14
CA ASN A 310 -19.06 7.36 1.51
C ASN A 310 -20.50 7.72 1.91
N PRO A 311 -21.41 8.06 0.97
CA PRO A 311 -22.78 8.45 1.30
C PRO A 311 -23.61 7.32 1.94
N ARG A 312 -23.13 6.07 1.88
CA ARG A 312 -23.74 4.93 2.59
C ARG A 312 -23.20 4.75 4.00
N HIS A 313 -22.07 5.37 4.31
CA HIS A 313 -21.48 5.33 5.64
C HIS A 313 -22.10 6.45 6.48
N LYS A 314 -22.94 6.07 7.44
CA LYS A 314 -23.45 7.03 8.43
C LYS A 314 -22.37 7.20 9.48
N VAL A 315 -21.55 8.23 9.35
CA VAL A 315 -20.74 8.71 10.46
C VAL A 315 -21.74 9.17 11.53
N GLY A 316 -21.71 8.55 12.70
CA GLY A 316 -22.49 9.02 13.84
C GLY A 316 -22.05 10.44 14.16
N ILE A 317 -22.85 11.43 13.76
CA ILE A 317 -22.72 12.84 14.12
C ILE A 317 -23.50 13.04 15.41
#